data_58949d06c0d3838e79581b985300bcb6
#
_entry.id   58949d06c0d3838e79581b985300bcb6
#
_cell.length_a   1.000
_cell.length_b   1.000
_cell.length_c   1.000
_cell.angle_alpha   90.00
_cell.angle_beta   90.00
_cell.angle_gamma   90.00
#
_symmetry.space_group_name_H-M   'P 1'
#
loop_
_entity.id
_entity.type
_entity.pdbx_description
1 polymer ?
#
loop_
_entity_poly.entity_id
_entity_poly.type
_entity_poly.pdbx_seq_one_letter_code
_entity_poly.pdbx_strand_id
1 'polypeptide(L)'
;MTFLDFAKTPPMGWNSWDCYGASVKEEEVKEHALFMSEHLKPFGWEYIVVDIQWAEPEAKSTRYNQFFPLNMDEYSRLIPADNRFPSSSGGQGFKALGEYIHQLGLKFGIHIMRGIPRQAVHQNTAIKGTNKRARDIAMNNICPWNSDMYGVNVDLPEGQLYYDSLMELYASWGVDFIKVDDIAYSRLYDDAHKKEIAAIRKAIDKTKRPIVLSLSPGPAQLKNGAFLQDHANMWRLTDDFWDHWDALYRMFDRAAEWESYVRPGNWPDCDMLPLGHIGIRAVDGGGGDNWTRFTKDEQYLLMSLWTIFQSPLMYGGTLPDIDDFTLSLFTNEEVLDMYHTLNYRRQVYRDDNWIVWEGRSENNEYIAFFNVGEFSLELPRELSNRFIGESKVVRDLWGKKDIRVEEQIINAHGAILIRK
;
A
#
# COMPACT_ATOMS: atom_id res chain seq x y z
N MET A 1 12.24 19.62 -8.21
CA MET A 1 11.36 18.68 -7.48
C MET A 1 11.84 17.28 -7.84
N THR A 2 12.21 16.50 -6.87
CA THR A 2 12.61 15.09 -7.03
C THR A 2 11.40 14.19 -6.78
N PHE A 3 11.46 12.91 -7.16
CA PHE A 3 10.36 11.99 -6.87
C PHE A 3 10.10 11.82 -5.36
N LEU A 4 11.08 12.08 -4.51
CA LEU A 4 10.92 12.07 -3.05
C LEU A 4 9.92 13.14 -2.56
N ASP A 5 9.77 14.23 -3.31
CA ASP A 5 8.82 15.29 -3.00
C ASP A 5 7.36 14.89 -3.24
N PHE A 6 7.11 13.76 -3.93
CA PHE A 6 5.77 13.30 -4.28
C PHE A 6 5.03 12.64 -3.11
N ALA A 7 5.77 12.14 -2.11
CA ALA A 7 5.25 11.50 -0.90
C ALA A 7 6.06 11.95 0.33
N LYS A 8 6.03 13.24 0.68
CA LYS A 8 6.78 13.80 1.83
C LYS A 8 6.34 13.21 3.17
N THR A 9 5.07 12.86 3.28
CA THR A 9 4.48 12.08 4.36
C THR A 9 4.10 10.70 3.83
N PRO A 10 3.96 9.69 4.68
CA PRO A 10 3.53 8.37 4.22
C PRO A 10 2.16 8.46 3.54
N PRO A 11 1.95 7.87 2.36
CA PRO A 11 0.65 7.88 1.69
C PRO A 11 -0.46 7.24 2.53
N MET A 12 -1.64 7.86 2.51
CA MET A 12 -2.85 7.36 3.13
C MET A 12 -3.98 7.31 2.11
N GLY A 13 -4.67 6.17 2.03
CA GLY A 13 -5.72 6.01 1.03
C GLY A 13 -6.51 4.71 1.17
N TRP A 14 -7.29 4.44 0.15
CA TRP A 14 -8.06 3.21 -0.02
C TRP A 14 -7.59 2.46 -1.27
N ASN A 15 -7.56 1.13 -1.18
CA ASN A 15 -7.28 0.25 -2.30
C ASN A 15 -8.36 -0.83 -2.38
N SER A 16 -8.82 -1.14 -3.59
CA SER A 16 -9.99 -1.99 -3.82
C SER A 16 -9.78 -3.49 -3.59
N TRP A 17 -8.55 -3.94 -3.33
CA TRP A 17 -8.22 -5.36 -3.34
C TRP A 17 -8.93 -6.18 -2.24
N ASP A 18 -8.82 -5.77 -0.98
CA ASP A 18 -9.34 -6.58 0.13
C ASP A 18 -10.86 -6.67 0.16
N CYS A 19 -11.58 -5.68 -0.42
CA CYS A 19 -13.03 -5.73 -0.58
C CYS A 19 -13.46 -6.54 -1.80
N TYR A 20 -12.87 -6.23 -2.97
CA TYR A 20 -13.45 -6.62 -4.27
C TYR A 20 -12.54 -7.52 -5.09
N GLY A 21 -11.31 -7.79 -4.63
CA GLY A 21 -10.31 -8.47 -5.44
C GLY A 21 -10.10 -7.75 -6.78
N ALA A 22 -10.08 -8.51 -7.86
CA ALA A 22 -9.93 -7.98 -9.22
C ALA A 22 -11.21 -7.36 -9.81
N SER A 23 -12.34 -7.38 -9.08
CA SER A 23 -13.69 -7.19 -9.66
C SER A 23 -14.32 -5.82 -9.45
N VAL A 24 -13.62 -4.87 -8.84
CA VAL A 24 -14.15 -3.53 -8.55
C VAL A 24 -14.73 -2.84 -9.79
N LYS A 25 -15.79 -2.07 -9.61
CA LYS A 25 -16.49 -1.31 -10.66
C LYS A 25 -16.40 0.18 -10.41
N GLU A 26 -16.62 0.96 -11.46
CA GLU A 26 -16.55 2.42 -11.42
C GLU A 26 -17.46 3.05 -10.35
N GLU A 27 -18.69 2.55 -10.20
CA GLU A 27 -19.63 3.05 -9.19
C GLU A 27 -19.09 2.87 -7.78
N GLU A 28 -18.55 1.68 -7.47
CA GLU A 28 -17.95 1.38 -6.17
C GLU A 28 -16.75 2.29 -5.88
N VAL A 29 -15.88 2.51 -6.88
CA VAL A 29 -14.75 3.45 -6.74
C VAL A 29 -15.25 4.88 -6.43
N LYS A 30 -16.32 5.33 -7.09
CA LYS A 30 -16.92 6.65 -6.85
C LYS A 30 -17.54 6.77 -5.45
N GLU A 31 -18.22 5.73 -4.96
CA GLU A 31 -18.79 5.69 -3.61
C GLU A 31 -17.69 5.80 -2.54
N HIS A 32 -16.60 5.06 -2.69
CA HIS A 32 -15.45 5.15 -1.79
C HIS A 32 -14.78 6.52 -1.85
N ALA A 33 -14.63 7.09 -3.03
CA ALA A 33 -14.07 8.44 -3.20
C ALA A 33 -14.93 9.51 -2.53
N LEU A 34 -16.25 9.43 -2.68
CA LEU A 34 -17.19 10.36 -2.05
C LEU A 34 -17.07 10.27 -0.52
N PHE A 35 -17.16 9.07 0.04
CA PHE A 35 -17.02 8.86 1.48
C PHE A 35 -15.69 9.40 2.01
N MET A 36 -14.58 9.07 1.36
CA MET A 36 -13.25 9.56 1.77
C MET A 36 -13.18 11.09 1.75
N SER A 37 -13.73 11.72 0.73
CA SER A 37 -13.75 13.18 0.63
C SER A 37 -14.52 13.85 1.76
N GLU A 38 -15.65 13.25 2.16
CA GLU A 38 -16.54 13.81 3.19
C GLU A 38 -16.03 13.55 4.61
N HIS A 39 -15.43 12.37 4.87
CA HIS A 39 -15.16 11.90 6.23
C HIS A 39 -13.68 11.75 6.59
N LEU A 40 -12.80 11.48 5.64
CA LEU A 40 -11.41 11.12 5.92
C LEU A 40 -10.38 12.11 5.39
N LYS A 41 -10.69 12.87 4.35
CA LYS A 41 -9.78 13.84 3.75
C LYS A 41 -9.23 14.87 4.76
N PRO A 42 -10.00 15.41 5.73
CA PRO A 42 -9.48 16.33 6.74
C PRO A 42 -8.35 15.72 7.59
N PHE A 43 -8.27 14.40 7.64
CA PHE A 43 -7.28 13.64 8.41
C PHE A 43 -6.10 13.16 7.56
N GLY A 44 -6.00 13.59 6.29
CA GLY A 44 -4.86 13.28 5.42
C GLY A 44 -5.03 12.08 4.49
N TRP A 45 -6.20 11.41 4.49
CA TRP A 45 -6.52 10.35 3.55
C TRP A 45 -6.84 10.95 2.18
N GLU A 46 -6.11 10.54 1.14
CA GLU A 46 -6.22 11.23 -0.14
C GLU A 46 -6.15 10.33 -1.38
N TYR A 47 -5.68 9.08 -1.28
CA TYR A 47 -5.53 8.21 -2.44
C TYR A 47 -6.71 7.26 -2.59
N ILE A 48 -7.24 7.15 -3.82
CA ILE A 48 -8.22 6.14 -4.24
C ILE A 48 -7.57 5.28 -5.32
N VAL A 49 -7.31 4.00 -4.99
CA VAL A 49 -6.53 3.10 -5.84
C VAL A 49 -7.38 1.95 -6.37
N VAL A 50 -7.47 1.83 -7.68
CA VAL A 50 -8.07 0.69 -8.38
C VAL A 50 -7.01 -0.40 -8.54
N ASP A 51 -7.21 -1.54 -7.91
CA ASP A 51 -6.26 -2.65 -7.92
C ASP A 51 -6.35 -3.52 -9.18
N ILE A 52 -5.62 -4.62 -9.21
CA ILE A 52 -5.33 -5.51 -10.36
C ILE A 52 -6.55 -5.88 -11.19
N GLN A 53 -6.28 -6.13 -12.47
CA GLN A 53 -7.14 -6.62 -13.54
C GLN A 53 -8.32 -5.71 -13.92
N TRP A 54 -8.18 -4.39 -13.75
CA TRP A 54 -9.16 -3.44 -14.26
C TRP A 54 -9.35 -3.50 -15.80
N ALA A 55 -8.42 -4.11 -16.53
CA ALA A 55 -8.51 -4.33 -17.99
C ALA A 55 -9.21 -5.65 -18.36
N GLU A 56 -9.56 -6.51 -17.38
CA GLU A 56 -10.22 -7.79 -17.61
C GLU A 56 -11.73 -7.66 -17.44
N PRO A 57 -12.54 -7.89 -18.51
CA PRO A 57 -13.98 -7.67 -18.46
C PRO A 57 -14.75 -8.58 -17.51
N GLU A 58 -14.24 -9.77 -17.25
CA GLU A 58 -14.94 -10.81 -16.47
C GLU A 58 -14.27 -11.14 -15.12
N ALA A 59 -13.40 -10.27 -14.62
CA ALA A 59 -12.78 -10.42 -13.32
C ALA A 59 -13.85 -10.51 -12.20
N LYS A 60 -13.68 -11.46 -11.25
CA LYS A 60 -14.73 -11.78 -10.27
C LYS A 60 -14.28 -11.77 -8.82
N SER A 61 -13.01 -12.10 -8.53
CA SER A 61 -12.52 -12.28 -7.16
C SER A 61 -10.99 -12.13 -7.12
N THR A 62 -10.35 -12.75 -6.15
CA THR A 62 -8.89 -12.86 -6.04
C THR A 62 -8.30 -13.97 -6.91
N ARG A 63 -9.13 -14.84 -7.49
CA ARG A 63 -8.70 -15.83 -8.48
C ARG A 63 -8.70 -15.22 -9.87
N TYR A 64 -7.53 -15.24 -10.51
CA TYR A 64 -7.37 -14.72 -11.85
C TYR A 64 -7.86 -15.72 -12.91
N ASN A 65 -8.56 -15.22 -13.92
CA ASN A 65 -8.87 -15.98 -15.10
C ASN A 65 -7.61 -16.11 -15.97
N GLN A 66 -6.91 -17.23 -15.84
CA GLN A 66 -5.63 -17.43 -16.54
C GLN A 66 -5.79 -17.36 -18.06
N PHE A 67 -4.91 -16.62 -18.73
CA PHE A 67 -4.90 -16.43 -20.18
C PHE A 67 -6.18 -15.78 -20.74
N PHE A 68 -6.93 -15.05 -19.92
CA PHE A 68 -8.15 -14.38 -20.36
C PHE A 68 -7.83 -13.19 -21.27
N PRO A 69 -8.68 -12.88 -22.27
CA PRO A 69 -8.53 -11.67 -23.08
C PRO A 69 -8.66 -10.40 -22.25
N LEU A 70 -7.67 -9.51 -22.38
CA LEU A 70 -7.64 -8.21 -21.71
C LEU A 70 -7.97 -7.10 -22.72
N ASN A 71 -8.62 -6.04 -22.25
CA ASN A 71 -8.78 -4.83 -23.05
C ASN A 71 -7.41 -4.16 -23.25
N MET A 72 -7.05 -3.91 -24.48
CA MET A 72 -5.72 -3.42 -24.86
C MET A 72 -5.84 -2.52 -26.10
N ASP A 73 -5.02 -1.47 -26.16
CA ASP A 73 -4.92 -0.62 -27.34
C ASP A 73 -3.98 -1.21 -28.41
N GLU A 74 -3.89 -0.55 -29.55
CA GLU A 74 -3.04 -0.96 -30.68
C GLU A 74 -1.54 -0.91 -30.40
N TYR A 75 -1.13 -0.25 -29.29
CA TYR A 75 0.27 -0.07 -28.86
C TYR A 75 0.66 -0.98 -27.70
N SER A 76 0.00 -2.10 -27.51
CA SER A 76 0.32 -3.09 -26.48
C SER A 76 0.04 -2.62 -25.04
N ARG A 77 -0.80 -1.60 -24.84
CA ARG A 77 -1.06 -1.03 -23.52
C ARG A 77 -2.47 -1.41 -23.07
N LEU A 78 -2.59 -1.85 -21.81
CA LEU A 78 -3.89 -2.16 -21.23
C LEU A 78 -4.76 -0.89 -21.11
N ILE A 79 -6.05 -1.07 -21.35
CA ILE A 79 -7.10 -0.05 -21.16
C ILE A 79 -8.23 -0.62 -20.30
N PRO A 80 -8.97 0.21 -19.54
CA PRO A 80 -10.02 -0.27 -18.66
C PRO A 80 -11.12 -1.03 -19.41
N ALA A 81 -11.67 -2.05 -18.76
CA ALA A 81 -12.83 -2.78 -19.28
C ALA A 81 -14.08 -1.90 -19.16
N ASP A 82 -14.65 -1.48 -20.29
CA ASP A 82 -15.74 -0.53 -20.36
C ASP A 82 -17.08 -1.02 -19.76
N ASN A 83 -17.28 -2.33 -19.69
CA ASN A 83 -18.42 -2.91 -18.98
C ASN A 83 -18.32 -2.75 -17.45
N ARG A 84 -17.12 -2.53 -16.91
CA ARG A 84 -16.87 -2.29 -15.49
C ARG A 84 -16.60 -0.82 -15.19
N PHE A 85 -16.01 -0.11 -16.14
CA PHE A 85 -15.67 1.31 -16.08
C PHE A 85 -16.30 2.04 -17.29
N PRO A 86 -17.63 2.27 -17.27
CA PRO A 86 -18.34 2.80 -18.43
C PRO A 86 -17.81 4.13 -18.96
N SER A 87 -17.28 4.99 -18.08
CA SER A 87 -16.71 6.27 -18.49
C SER A 87 -15.41 6.14 -19.30
N SER A 88 -14.81 4.93 -19.36
CA SER A 88 -13.62 4.66 -20.17
C SER A 88 -13.92 4.43 -21.66
N SER A 89 -15.18 4.26 -22.01
CA SER A 89 -15.61 3.97 -23.39
C SER A 89 -15.10 5.02 -24.38
N GLY A 90 -14.94 4.59 -25.63
CA GLY A 90 -14.46 5.48 -26.70
C GLY A 90 -12.98 5.88 -26.56
N GLY A 91 -12.17 5.09 -25.88
CA GLY A 91 -10.73 5.31 -25.73
C GLY A 91 -10.35 6.35 -24.67
N GLN A 92 -11.29 6.75 -23.81
CA GLN A 92 -11.05 7.74 -22.75
C GLN A 92 -10.16 7.21 -21.62
N GLY A 93 -10.05 5.88 -21.46
CA GLY A 93 -9.34 5.28 -20.33
C GLY A 93 -9.92 5.74 -18.99
N PHE A 94 -9.08 5.90 -17.98
CA PHE A 94 -9.55 6.38 -16.68
C PHE A 94 -9.67 7.91 -16.54
N LYS A 95 -9.60 8.67 -17.64
CA LYS A 95 -9.59 10.13 -17.56
C LYS A 95 -10.78 10.70 -16.81
N ALA A 96 -12.00 10.29 -17.17
CA ALA A 96 -13.23 10.81 -16.53
C ALA A 96 -13.32 10.40 -15.03
N LEU A 97 -12.92 9.17 -14.70
CA LEU A 97 -12.86 8.72 -13.29
C LEU A 97 -11.81 9.49 -12.50
N GLY A 98 -10.61 9.68 -13.05
CA GLY A 98 -9.55 10.48 -12.43
C GLY A 98 -9.98 11.93 -12.21
N GLU A 99 -10.63 12.57 -13.20
CA GLU A 99 -11.17 13.92 -13.07
C GLU A 99 -12.25 14.01 -11.98
N TYR A 100 -13.14 13.00 -11.86
CA TYR A 100 -14.13 12.94 -10.78
C TYR A 100 -13.45 12.90 -9.39
N ILE A 101 -12.46 12.03 -9.21
CA ILE A 101 -11.71 11.91 -7.96
C ILE A 101 -10.98 13.22 -7.62
N HIS A 102 -10.38 13.86 -8.61
CA HIS A 102 -9.72 15.17 -8.42
C HIS A 102 -10.72 16.28 -8.06
N GLN A 103 -11.93 16.27 -8.58
CA GLN A 103 -12.98 17.25 -8.20
C GLN A 103 -13.38 17.13 -6.74
N LEU A 104 -13.26 15.92 -6.13
CA LEU A 104 -13.43 15.70 -4.70
C LEU A 104 -12.19 16.14 -3.89
N GLY A 105 -11.12 16.59 -4.57
CA GLY A 105 -9.85 16.99 -3.97
C GLY A 105 -9.02 15.82 -3.47
N LEU A 106 -9.22 14.65 -4.04
CA LEU A 106 -8.47 13.41 -3.80
C LEU A 106 -7.50 13.12 -4.95
N LYS A 107 -6.70 12.08 -4.80
CA LYS A 107 -5.72 11.61 -5.77
C LYS A 107 -6.11 10.23 -6.30
N PHE A 108 -5.92 10.02 -7.60
CA PHE A 108 -6.28 8.78 -8.28
C PHE A 108 -5.08 7.87 -8.47
N GLY A 109 -5.24 6.59 -8.13
CA GLY A 109 -4.22 5.57 -8.30
C GLY A 109 -4.71 4.33 -9.06
N ILE A 110 -3.77 3.62 -9.66
CA ILE A 110 -4.01 2.33 -10.31
C ILE A 110 -2.93 1.32 -9.93
N HIS A 111 -3.31 0.05 -9.99
CA HIS A 111 -2.38 -1.07 -10.00
C HIS A 111 -2.00 -1.44 -11.43
N ILE A 112 -0.75 -1.85 -11.64
CA ILE A 112 -0.30 -2.48 -12.86
C ILE A 112 0.58 -3.68 -12.55
N MET A 113 0.62 -4.66 -13.45
CA MET A 113 1.63 -5.68 -13.45
C MET A 113 2.91 -5.16 -14.13
N ARG A 114 4.08 -5.65 -13.70
CA ARG A 114 5.32 -5.50 -14.44
C ARG A 114 5.20 -6.12 -15.83
N GLY A 115 5.83 -5.52 -16.82
CA GLY A 115 6.03 -6.15 -18.12
C GLY A 115 5.11 -5.69 -19.23
N ILE A 116 4.96 -6.53 -20.26
CA ILE A 116 4.13 -6.34 -21.46
C ILE A 116 3.06 -7.43 -21.54
N PRO A 117 1.80 -7.11 -21.92
CA PRO A 117 0.75 -8.12 -22.01
C PRO A 117 1.15 -9.30 -22.87
N ARG A 118 0.95 -10.52 -22.34
CA ARG A 118 1.13 -11.77 -23.08
C ARG A 118 0.30 -11.76 -24.37
N GLN A 119 -0.91 -11.21 -24.30
CA GLN A 119 -1.79 -10.99 -25.44
C GLN A 119 -1.13 -10.14 -26.53
N ALA A 120 -0.46 -9.04 -26.14
CA ALA A 120 0.27 -8.16 -27.07
C ALA A 120 1.40 -8.92 -27.78
N VAL A 121 2.15 -9.74 -27.04
CA VAL A 121 3.21 -10.59 -27.60
C VAL A 121 2.66 -11.64 -28.55
N HIS A 122 1.53 -12.28 -28.18
CA HIS A 122 0.86 -13.26 -29.05
C HIS A 122 0.38 -12.65 -30.36
N GLN A 123 -0.31 -11.52 -30.29
CA GLN A 123 -0.82 -10.77 -31.44
C GLN A 123 0.27 -9.99 -32.18
N ASN A 124 1.43 -9.81 -31.56
CA ASN A 124 2.56 -9.04 -32.07
C ASN A 124 2.17 -7.60 -32.43
N THR A 125 1.53 -6.91 -31.47
CA THR A 125 1.06 -5.52 -31.62
C THR A 125 2.24 -4.53 -31.65
N ALA A 126 2.00 -3.31 -32.08
CA ALA A 126 3.01 -2.27 -32.24
C ALA A 126 3.53 -1.75 -30.88
N ILE A 127 4.76 -1.22 -30.85
CA ILE A 127 5.29 -0.41 -29.76
C ILE A 127 5.28 1.05 -30.20
N LYS A 128 4.60 1.91 -29.45
CA LYS A 128 4.40 3.32 -29.80
C LYS A 128 5.73 4.05 -30.04
N GLY A 129 5.79 4.79 -31.11
CA GLY A 129 6.96 5.61 -31.45
C GLY A 129 8.16 4.84 -32.01
N THR A 130 7.99 3.56 -32.37
CA THR A 130 9.05 2.73 -32.95
C THR A 130 8.50 1.93 -34.14
N ASN A 131 9.41 1.27 -34.89
CA ASN A 131 9.06 0.25 -35.88
C ASN A 131 9.07 -1.16 -35.29
N LYS A 132 9.28 -1.31 -33.98
CA LYS A 132 9.31 -2.59 -33.26
C LYS A 132 7.91 -2.99 -32.81
N ARG A 133 7.81 -4.28 -32.50
CA ARG A 133 6.58 -4.92 -32.04
C ARG A 133 6.79 -5.62 -30.70
N ALA A 134 5.71 -6.05 -30.08
CA ALA A 134 5.73 -6.65 -28.76
C ALA A 134 6.73 -7.83 -28.64
N ARG A 135 6.86 -8.67 -29.67
CA ARG A 135 7.83 -9.79 -29.68
C ARG A 135 9.27 -9.35 -29.67
N ASP A 136 9.58 -8.17 -30.22
CA ASP A 136 10.96 -7.69 -30.29
C ASP A 136 11.51 -7.28 -28.92
N ILE A 137 10.65 -6.90 -28.00
CA ILE A 137 11.03 -6.40 -26.65
C ILE A 137 10.62 -7.31 -25.50
N ALA A 138 9.78 -8.32 -25.74
CA ALA A 138 9.35 -9.25 -24.70
C ALA A 138 10.49 -10.18 -24.28
N MET A 139 10.52 -10.47 -22.98
CA MET A 139 11.40 -11.50 -22.39
C MET A 139 10.57 -12.65 -21.86
N ASN A 140 11.06 -13.89 -21.98
CA ASN A 140 10.46 -15.05 -21.32
C ASN A 140 10.75 -15.04 -19.81
N ASN A 141 10.28 -13.99 -19.15
CA ASN A 141 10.37 -13.75 -17.73
C ASN A 141 8.93 -13.52 -17.22
N ILE A 142 8.39 -14.51 -16.52
CA ILE A 142 6.98 -14.63 -16.22
C ILE A 142 6.68 -14.37 -14.74
N CYS A 143 5.44 -13.98 -14.46
CA CYS A 143 4.85 -14.03 -13.14
C CYS A 143 4.29 -15.45 -12.89
N PRO A 144 4.67 -16.13 -11.78
CA PRO A 144 4.23 -17.51 -11.53
C PRO A 144 2.76 -17.62 -11.10
N TRP A 145 2.16 -16.56 -10.60
CA TRP A 145 0.80 -16.54 -10.07
C TRP A 145 -0.23 -15.85 -10.98
N ASN A 146 0.24 -15.10 -11.99
CA ASN A 146 -0.64 -14.42 -12.95
C ASN A 146 -0.10 -14.57 -14.36
N SER A 147 -0.95 -14.94 -15.32
CA SER A 147 -0.57 -15.24 -16.70
C SER A 147 -0.59 -14.03 -17.64
N ASP A 148 -0.91 -12.84 -17.16
CA ASP A 148 -1.21 -11.69 -18.02
C ASP A 148 0.01 -11.13 -18.76
N MET A 149 1.21 -11.24 -18.16
CA MET A 149 2.38 -10.49 -18.62
C MET A 149 3.61 -11.37 -18.93
N TYR A 150 4.46 -10.84 -19.80
CA TYR A 150 5.89 -11.18 -19.94
C TYR A 150 6.73 -10.00 -19.45
N GLY A 151 8.00 -10.26 -19.10
CA GLY A 151 8.96 -9.19 -18.84
C GLY A 151 9.30 -8.38 -20.10
N VAL A 152 9.85 -7.19 -19.89
CA VAL A 152 10.31 -6.29 -20.95
C VAL A 152 11.84 -6.20 -20.95
N ASN A 153 12.45 -6.37 -22.13
CA ASN A 153 13.87 -6.16 -22.32
C ASN A 153 14.18 -4.64 -22.38
N VAL A 154 14.42 -4.05 -21.23
CA VAL A 154 14.76 -2.62 -21.11
C VAL A 154 16.23 -2.29 -21.43
N ASP A 155 17.06 -3.29 -21.75
CA ASP A 155 18.38 -3.04 -22.32
C ASP A 155 18.27 -2.59 -23.78
N LEU A 156 17.12 -2.82 -24.42
CA LEU A 156 16.77 -2.25 -25.72
C LEU A 156 16.12 -0.87 -25.54
N PRO A 157 16.49 0.13 -26.36
CA PRO A 157 15.86 1.45 -26.32
C PRO A 157 14.32 1.38 -26.43
N GLU A 158 13.81 0.44 -27.23
CA GLU A 158 12.38 0.27 -27.47
C GLU A 158 11.64 -0.29 -26.23
N GLY A 159 12.33 -1.06 -25.36
CA GLY A 159 11.79 -1.48 -24.07
C GLY A 159 11.55 -0.27 -23.14
N GLN A 160 12.49 0.66 -23.10
CA GLN A 160 12.30 1.94 -22.40
C GLN A 160 11.17 2.77 -23.02
N LEU A 161 11.11 2.88 -24.36
CA LEU A 161 10.04 3.61 -25.05
C LEU A 161 8.65 3.02 -24.80
N TYR A 162 8.55 1.69 -24.60
CA TYR A 162 7.30 1.06 -24.19
C TYR A 162 6.84 1.58 -22.83
N TYR A 163 7.72 1.56 -21.79
CA TYR A 163 7.38 2.10 -20.48
C TYR A 163 7.13 3.61 -20.51
N ASP A 164 7.89 4.37 -21.30
CA ASP A 164 7.64 5.80 -21.51
C ASP A 164 6.20 6.03 -22.02
N SER A 165 5.80 5.30 -23.06
CA SER A 165 4.47 5.42 -23.65
C SER A 165 3.35 5.00 -22.69
N LEU A 166 3.62 4.02 -21.83
CA LEU A 166 2.68 3.52 -20.82
C LEU A 166 2.47 4.58 -19.74
N MET A 167 3.54 5.17 -19.21
CA MET A 167 3.45 6.22 -18.19
C MET A 167 2.87 7.52 -18.74
N GLU A 168 3.15 7.87 -20.01
CA GLU A 168 2.47 8.97 -20.71
C GLU A 168 0.95 8.77 -20.79
N LEU A 169 0.51 7.54 -21.07
CA LEU A 169 -0.92 7.19 -21.11
C LEU A 169 -1.55 7.40 -19.72
N TYR A 170 -0.95 6.83 -18.67
CA TYR A 170 -1.47 6.93 -17.31
C TYR A 170 -1.44 8.37 -16.76
N ALA A 171 -0.40 9.13 -17.08
CA ALA A 171 -0.35 10.56 -16.79
C ALA A 171 -1.49 11.34 -17.49
N SER A 172 -1.84 10.96 -18.73
CA SER A 172 -2.95 11.56 -19.47
C SER A 172 -4.33 11.25 -18.85
N TRP A 173 -4.44 10.17 -18.09
CA TRP A 173 -5.64 9.83 -17.32
C TRP A 173 -5.72 10.52 -15.96
N GLY A 174 -4.67 11.26 -15.58
CA GLY A 174 -4.62 11.93 -14.31
C GLY A 174 -4.17 11.02 -13.14
N VAL A 175 -3.46 9.93 -13.41
CA VAL A 175 -2.96 9.03 -12.37
C VAL A 175 -1.90 9.73 -11.51
N ASP A 176 -2.02 9.62 -10.18
CA ASP A 176 -1.13 10.20 -9.15
C ASP A 176 -0.38 9.12 -8.35
N PHE A 177 -0.80 7.86 -8.46
CA PHE A 177 -0.23 6.74 -7.72
C PHE A 177 -0.25 5.49 -8.59
N ILE A 178 0.86 4.78 -8.65
CA ILE A 178 0.96 3.50 -9.37
C ILE A 178 1.54 2.45 -8.43
N LYS A 179 0.75 1.40 -8.15
CA LYS A 179 1.21 0.15 -7.53
C LYS A 179 1.65 -0.79 -8.65
N VAL A 180 2.92 -1.16 -8.68
CA VAL A 180 3.46 -2.13 -9.65
C VAL A 180 3.68 -3.45 -8.95
N ASP A 181 3.07 -4.51 -9.48
CA ASP A 181 3.17 -5.85 -8.94
C ASP A 181 4.10 -6.77 -9.73
N ASP A 182 4.46 -7.92 -9.15
CA ASP A 182 5.47 -8.88 -9.66
C ASP A 182 6.85 -8.21 -9.88
N ILE A 183 7.22 -7.21 -9.05
CA ILE A 183 8.43 -6.42 -9.32
C ILE A 183 9.38 -6.25 -8.13
N ALA A 184 8.87 -6.08 -6.89
CA ALA A 184 9.72 -5.84 -5.72
C ALA A 184 10.43 -7.10 -5.24
N TYR A 185 9.80 -8.24 -5.41
CA TYR A 185 10.37 -9.57 -5.17
C TYR A 185 9.69 -10.61 -6.04
N SER A 186 10.46 -11.55 -6.56
CA SER A 186 9.94 -12.73 -7.26
C SER A 186 10.52 -13.99 -6.64
N ARG A 187 9.64 -14.90 -6.20
CA ARG A 187 10.05 -16.22 -5.72
C ARG A 187 10.70 -17.08 -6.81
N LEU A 188 10.34 -16.84 -8.07
CA LEU A 188 10.88 -17.61 -9.21
C LEU A 188 12.31 -17.17 -9.56
N TYR A 189 12.64 -15.88 -9.39
CA TYR A 189 13.94 -15.31 -9.75
C TYR A 189 14.79 -14.93 -8.55
N ASP A 190 14.25 -15.07 -7.33
CA ASP A 190 14.89 -14.79 -6.04
C ASP A 190 15.53 -13.39 -5.92
N ASP A 191 14.95 -12.42 -6.61
CA ASP A 191 15.35 -11.00 -6.52
C ASP A 191 14.22 -10.08 -7.02
N ALA A 192 14.44 -8.76 -6.88
CA ALA A 192 13.64 -7.71 -7.51
C ALA A 192 13.98 -7.58 -9.01
N HIS A 193 13.01 -7.14 -9.80
CA HIS A 193 13.21 -6.82 -11.23
C HIS A 193 13.80 -5.41 -11.42
N LYS A 194 15.00 -5.19 -10.93
CA LYS A 194 15.66 -3.87 -10.81
C LYS A 194 15.69 -3.06 -12.10
N LYS A 195 15.98 -3.70 -13.23
CA LYS A 195 16.04 -3.00 -14.52
C LYS A 195 14.68 -2.43 -14.92
N GLU A 196 13.61 -3.18 -14.71
CA GLU A 196 12.26 -2.71 -15.01
C GLU A 196 11.78 -1.67 -14.00
N ILE A 197 12.15 -1.78 -12.70
CA ILE A 197 11.91 -0.72 -11.70
C ILE A 197 12.55 0.60 -12.14
N ALA A 198 13.83 0.57 -12.53
CA ALA A 198 14.54 1.75 -12.98
C ALA A 198 13.93 2.36 -14.25
N ALA A 199 13.50 1.50 -15.20
CA ALA A 199 12.86 1.94 -16.44
C ALA A 199 11.48 2.59 -16.18
N ILE A 200 10.69 2.02 -15.27
CA ILE A 200 9.39 2.58 -14.86
C ILE A 200 9.61 3.93 -14.15
N ARG A 201 10.55 4.03 -13.20
CA ARG A 201 10.85 5.30 -12.52
C ARG A 201 11.28 6.38 -13.53
N LYS A 202 12.16 6.06 -14.45
CA LYS A 202 12.60 6.97 -15.51
C LYS A 202 11.42 7.40 -16.41
N ALA A 203 10.52 6.49 -16.74
CA ALA A 203 9.34 6.78 -17.54
C ALA A 203 8.37 7.72 -16.80
N ILE A 204 8.15 7.50 -15.50
CA ILE A 204 7.34 8.40 -14.67
C ILE A 204 7.95 9.80 -14.63
N ASP A 205 9.25 9.91 -14.37
CA ASP A 205 9.95 11.21 -14.29
C ASP A 205 9.85 11.99 -15.61
N LYS A 206 9.86 11.29 -16.74
CA LYS A 206 9.71 11.90 -18.07
C LYS A 206 8.35 12.54 -18.27
N THR A 207 7.28 12.03 -17.64
CA THR A 207 5.93 12.63 -17.71
C THR A 207 5.85 14.00 -17.04
N LYS A 208 6.74 14.30 -16.11
CA LYS A 208 6.75 15.48 -15.22
C LYS A 208 5.50 15.56 -14.31
N ARG A 209 4.65 14.55 -14.27
CA ARG A 209 3.56 14.43 -13.33
C ARG A 209 4.08 13.84 -12.02
N PRO A 210 3.67 14.36 -10.84
CA PRO A 210 4.04 13.80 -9.56
C PRO A 210 3.25 12.50 -9.31
N ILE A 211 3.83 11.36 -9.71
CA ILE A 211 3.25 10.03 -9.53
C ILE A 211 4.04 9.27 -8.47
N VAL A 212 3.38 8.87 -7.39
CA VAL A 212 3.92 7.98 -6.36
C VAL A 212 4.10 6.59 -6.94
N LEU A 213 5.30 6.02 -6.79
CA LEU A 213 5.60 4.66 -7.21
C LEU A 213 5.67 3.73 -5.99
N SER A 214 4.75 2.76 -5.95
CA SER A 214 4.67 1.69 -4.98
C SER A 214 5.02 0.35 -5.63
N LEU A 215 5.83 -0.47 -4.98
CA LEU A 215 6.33 -1.74 -5.51
C LEU A 215 5.85 -2.93 -4.65
N SER A 216 5.28 -3.94 -5.29
CA SER A 216 4.84 -5.21 -4.69
C SER A 216 5.19 -6.42 -5.58
N PRO A 217 4.97 -7.69 -5.14
CA PRO A 217 4.75 -8.06 -3.75
C PRO A 217 6.05 -8.04 -2.95
N GLY A 218 5.92 -8.25 -1.63
CA GLY A 218 7.08 -8.54 -0.77
C GLY A 218 7.33 -10.07 -0.63
N PRO A 219 8.22 -10.42 0.28
CA PRO A 219 9.04 -9.51 1.07
C PRO A 219 10.20 -8.91 0.27
N ALA A 220 10.28 -7.59 0.20
CA ALA A 220 11.46 -6.93 -0.35
C ALA A 220 12.71 -7.37 0.41
N GLN A 221 13.79 -7.61 -0.30
CA GLN A 221 15.04 -8.07 0.31
C GLN A 221 15.87 -6.88 0.78
N LEU A 222 16.35 -6.92 2.01
CA LEU A 222 17.11 -5.83 2.64
C LEU A 222 18.36 -5.43 1.84
N LYS A 223 19.00 -6.40 1.13
CA LYS A 223 20.13 -6.13 0.22
C LYS A 223 19.79 -5.11 -0.89
N ASN A 224 18.51 -4.95 -1.19
CA ASN A 224 18.00 -4.04 -2.23
C ASN A 224 17.57 -2.67 -1.66
N GLY A 225 17.67 -2.44 -0.34
CA GLY A 225 17.12 -1.25 0.32
C GLY A 225 17.60 0.07 -0.28
N ALA A 226 18.89 0.23 -0.50
CA ALA A 226 19.44 1.43 -1.13
C ALA A 226 18.91 1.64 -2.56
N PHE A 227 18.83 0.55 -3.36
CA PHE A 227 18.27 0.62 -4.71
C PHE A 227 16.78 1.03 -4.68
N LEU A 228 16.00 0.49 -3.76
CA LEU A 228 14.58 0.83 -3.61
C LEU A 228 14.41 2.30 -3.20
N GLN A 229 15.23 2.80 -2.27
CA GLN A 229 15.23 4.22 -1.89
C GLN A 229 15.55 5.17 -3.07
N ASP A 230 16.37 4.74 -4.02
CA ASP A 230 16.75 5.55 -5.19
C ASP A 230 15.70 5.54 -6.31
N HIS A 231 14.71 4.62 -6.25
CA HIS A 231 13.79 4.43 -7.38
C HIS A 231 12.32 4.47 -7.02
N ALA A 232 11.92 4.20 -5.76
CA ALA A 232 10.53 4.06 -5.37
C ALA A 232 10.15 4.90 -4.14
N ASN A 233 8.87 5.20 -4.02
CA ASN A 233 8.33 5.87 -2.83
C ASN A 233 7.86 4.87 -1.78
N MET A 234 7.41 3.69 -2.20
CA MET A 234 6.93 2.61 -1.34
C MET A 234 7.42 1.26 -1.85
N TRP A 235 7.60 0.30 -0.94
CA TRP A 235 7.88 -1.10 -1.28
C TRP A 235 7.43 -2.03 -0.17
N ARG A 236 6.81 -3.14 -0.53
CA ARG A 236 6.22 -4.12 0.37
C ARG A 236 7.26 -4.89 1.17
N LEU A 237 7.06 -4.94 2.48
CA LEU A 237 7.92 -5.68 3.42
C LEU A 237 7.52 -7.14 3.58
N THR A 238 6.32 -7.49 3.18
CA THR A 238 5.75 -8.83 3.28
C THR A 238 5.03 -9.22 1.99
N ASP A 239 4.73 -10.50 1.84
CA ASP A 239 3.67 -10.98 0.94
C ASP A 239 2.32 -10.43 1.42
N ASP A 240 1.21 -10.78 0.79
CA ASP A 240 -0.10 -10.22 1.14
C ASP A 240 -0.42 -10.41 2.62
N PHE A 241 -0.74 -9.30 3.29
CA PHE A 241 -1.07 -9.24 4.70
C PHE A 241 -2.59 -9.33 4.88
N TRP A 242 -3.03 -10.30 5.66
CA TRP A 242 -4.42 -10.48 6.01
C TRP A 242 -4.62 -10.48 7.53
N ASP A 243 -5.86 -10.41 7.98
CA ASP A 243 -6.32 -10.29 9.37
C ASP A 243 -6.09 -11.56 10.22
N HIS A 244 -4.83 -11.95 10.34
CA HIS A 244 -4.36 -13.06 11.15
C HIS A 244 -3.26 -12.62 12.14
N TRP A 245 -3.37 -13.01 13.39
CA TRP A 245 -2.39 -12.67 14.43
C TRP A 245 -0.95 -13.01 14.04
N ASP A 246 -0.70 -14.21 13.53
CA ASP A 246 0.64 -14.62 13.12
C ASP A 246 1.28 -13.69 12.07
N ALA A 247 0.47 -13.15 11.16
CA ALA A 247 0.95 -12.19 10.17
C ALA A 247 1.30 -10.84 10.83
N LEU A 248 0.44 -10.38 11.75
CA LEU A 248 0.66 -9.16 12.53
C LEU A 248 1.89 -9.27 13.43
N TYR A 249 2.05 -10.39 14.14
CA TYR A 249 3.21 -10.62 15.00
C TYR A 249 4.53 -10.62 14.21
N ARG A 250 4.57 -11.28 13.04
CA ARG A 250 5.76 -11.28 12.19
C ARG A 250 6.10 -9.91 11.60
N MET A 251 5.14 -8.99 11.55
CA MET A 251 5.40 -7.64 11.04
C MET A 251 6.35 -6.84 11.95
N PHE A 252 6.41 -7.14 13.24
CA PHE A 252 7.41 -6.52 14.14
C PHE A 252 8.85 -6.78 13.69
N ASP A 253 9.15 -7.99 13.23
CA ASP A 253 10.48 -8.32 12.70
C ASP A 253 10.77 -7.54 11.43
N ARG A 254 9.79 -7.50 10.51
CA ARG A 254 9.92 -6.75 9.26
C ARG A 254 10.11 -5.26 9.49
N ALA A 255 9.29 -4.67 10.35
CA ALA A 255 9.41 -3.25 10.70
C ALA A 255 10.77 -2.94 11.32
N ALA A 256 11.26 -3.77 12.25
CA ALA A 256 12.56 -3.58 12.88
C ALA A 256 13.74 -3.70 11.89
N GLU A 257 13.67 -4.63 10.93
CA GLU A 257 14.69 -4.77 9.87
C GLU A 257 14.77 -3.53 8.97
N TRP A 258 13.64 -2.86 8.72
CA TRP A 258 13.53 -1.78 7.76
C TRP A 258 13.47 -0.37 8.37
N GLU A 259 13.51 -0.22 9.69
CA GLU A 259 13.36 1.07 10.37
C GLU A 259 14.33 2.16 9.89
N SER A 260 15.55 1.78 9.51
CA SER A 260 16.58 2.70 9.02
C SER A 260 16.34 3.20 7.60
N TYR A 261 15.45 2.59 6.85
CA TYR A 261 15.11 2.97 5.48
C TYR A 261 13.92 3.93 5.39
N VAL A 262 13.22 4.17 6.51
CA VAL A 262 12.09 5.11 6.58
C VAL A 262 12.60 6.54 6.59
N ARG A 263 12.22 7.32 5.58
CA ARG A 263 12.52 8.75 5.49
C ARG A 263 11.50 9.46 4.58
N PRO A 264 11.37 10.80 4.63
CA PRO A 264 10.50 11.54 3.73
C PRO A 264 10.74 11.16 2.27
N GLY A 265 9.68 10.71 1.60
CA GLY A 265 9.69 10.25 0.21
C GLY A 265 9.97 8.76 0.01
N ASN A 266 10.39 8.03 1.05
CA ASN A 266 10.63 6.59 1.02
C ASN A 266 9.97 5.91 2.22
N TRP A 267 8.98 5.08 1.96
CA TRP A 267 8.12 4.48 2.95
C TRP A 267 8.05 2.95 2.76
N PRO A 268 8.87 2.18 3.51
CA PRO A 268 8.68 0.73 3.60
C PRO A 268 7.26 0.41 4.05
N ASP A 269 6.59 -0.51 3.33
CA ASP A 269 5.15 -0.70 3.37
C ASP A 269 4.80 -2.04 4.03
N CYS A 270 4.15 -1.98 5.19
CA CYS A 270 3.67 -3.14 5.92
C CYS A 270 2.40 -3.76 5.32
N ASP A 271 1.97 -3.26 4.16
CA ASP A 271 0.75 -3.64 3.45
C ASP A 271 -0.52 -2.94 3.92
N MET A 272 -1.60 -3.29 3.24
CA MET A 272 -2.94 -2.74 3.44
C MET A 272 -3.47 -3.06 4.85
N LEU A 273 -4.49 -2.31 5.25
CA LEU A 273 -5.20 -2.46 6.52
C LEU A 273 -6.46 -3.29 6.28
N PRO A 274 -6.47 -4.62 6.56
CA PRO A 274 -7.63 -5.48 6.41
C PRO A 274 -8.57 -5.34 7.62
N LEU A 275 -9.09 -4.12 7.81
CA LEU A 275 -9.97 -3.72 8.91
C LEU A 275 -11.39 -3.50 8.41
N GLY A 276 -12.36 -3.41 9.34
CA GLY A 276 -13.76 -3.19 8.99
C GLY A 276 -14.35 -4.33 8.17
N HIS A 277 -15.19 -4.03 7.20
CA HIS A 277 -15.85 -5.00 6.32
C HIS A 277 -14.99 -5.27 5.08
N ILE A 278 -14.55 -6.51 4.91
CA ILE A 278 -13.66 -6.99 3.85
C ILE A 278 -14.25 -8.21 3.14
N GLY A 279 -13.61 -8.64 2.05
CA GLY A 279 -13.93 -9.92 1.41
C GLY A 279 -15.21 -9.96 0.60
N ILE A 280 -15.90 -8.85 0.35
CA ILE A 280 -17.20 -8.81 -0.35
C ILE A 280 -17.16 -9.60 -1.66
N ARG A 281 -16.09 -9.45 -2.44
CA ARG A 281 -15.76 -10.26 -3.63
C ARG A 281 -14.28 -10.68 -3.67
N ALA A 282 -13.58 -10.59 -2.55
CA ALA A 282 -12.20 -11.06 -2.39
C ALA A 282 -12.13 -12.35 -1.57
N VAL A 283 -13.10 -13.24 -1.78
CA VAL A 283 -13.35 -14.44 -0.96
C VAL A 283 -12.19 -15.43 -0.93
N ASP A 284 -11.37 -15.48 -1.96
CA ASP A 284 -10.25 -16.41 -2.07
C ASP A 284 -8.99 -15.94 -1.32
N GLY A 285 -8.88 -14.65 -1.02
CA GLY A 285 -7.77 -14.05 -0.26
C GLY A 285 -8.08 -13.91 1.23
N GLY A 286 -9.17 -13.21 1.55
CA GLY A 286 -9.56 -12.87 2.92
C GLY A 286 -10.45 -13.89 3.62
N GLY A 287 -10.87 -14.95 2.95
CA GLY A 287 -11.70 -16.00 3.55
C GLY A 287 -13.20 -15.75 3.52
N GLY A 288 -13.67 -14.85 2.67
CA GLY A 288 -15.08 -14.57 2.40
C GLY A 288 -15.53 -13.18 2.83
N ASP A 289 -16.79 -12.88 2.56
CA ASP A 289 -17.48 -11.65 2.98
C ASP A 289 -17.61 -11.65 4.50
N ASN A 290 -16.81 -10.82 5.18
CA ASN A 290 -16.74 -10.80 6.63
C ASN A 290 -16.20 -9.45 7.16
N TRP A 291 -16.46 -9.19 8.42
CA TRP A 291 -15.76 -8.19 9.21
C TRP A 291 -14.41 -8.73 9.63
N THR A 292 -13.43 -7.84 9.76
CA THR A 292 -12.07 -8.21 10.17
C THR A 292 -12.08 -9.17 11.38
N ARG A 293 -11.23 -10.19 11.33
CA ARG A 293 -11.06 -11.15 12.42
C ARG A 293 -10.20 -10.62 13.57
N PHE A 294 -9.49 -9.52 13.35
CA PHE A 294 -8.75 -8.88 14.42
C PHE A 294 -9.68 -8.41 15.53
N THR A 295 -9.35 -8.75 16.77
CA THR A 295 -9.97 -8.15 17.95
C THR A 295 -9.70 -6.64 17.99
N LYS A 296 -10.45 -5.90 18.81
CA LYS A 296 -10.21 -4.47 18.96
C LYS A 296 -8.80 -4.17 19.49
N ASP A 297 -8.28 -5.01 20.37
CA ASP A 297 -6.92 -4.87 20.89
C ASP A 297 -5.87 -5.09 19.81
N GLU A 298 -6.04 -6.11 18.94
CA GLU A 298 -5.17 -6.34 17.79
C GLU A 298 -5.26 -5.20 16.76
N GLN A 299 -6.44 -4.59 16.57
CA GLN A 299 -6.58 -3.43 15.70
C GLN A 299 -5.87 -2.19 16.27
N TYR A 300 -5.93 -1.94 17.58
CA TYR A 300 -5.10 -0.90 18.24
C TYR A 300 -3.61 -1.20 18.11
N LEU A 301 -3.21 -2.46 18.30
CA LEU A 301 -1.82 -2.90 18.16
C LEU A 301 -1.32 -2.68 16.73
N LEU A 302 -2.09 -3.13 15.73
CA LEU A 302 -1.78 -2.94 14.31
C LEU A 302 -1.59 -1.46 13.98
N MET A 303 -2.58 -0.63 14.31
CA MET A 303 -2.52 0.79 14.00
C MET A 303 -1.38 1.49 14.75
N SER A 304 -1.07 1.07 15.99
CA SER A 304 0.08 1.58 16.74
C SER A 304 1.41 1.24 16.06
N LEU A 305 1.56 0.01 15.56
CA LEU A 305 2.78 -0.41 14.85
C LEU A 305 2.92 0.33 13.52
N TRP A 306 1.87 0.34 12.67
CA TRP A 306 1.92 1.02 11.38
C TRP A 306 2.23 2.51 11.53
N THR A 307 1.64 3.18 12.53
CA THR A 307 1.83 4.62 12.72
C THR A 307 3.17 4.98 13.34
N ILE A 308 3.67 4.24 14.35
CA ILE A 308 4.98 4.54 14.95
C ILE A 308 6.13 4.15 14.01
N PHE A 309 5.98 3.12 13.21
CA PHE A 309 6.93 2.74 12.15
C PHE A 309 6.86 3.70 10.96
N GLN A 310 5.74 4.38 10.75
CA GLN A 310 5.40 5.19 9.58
C GLN A 310 5.25 4.37 8.27
N SER A 311 4.62 3.19 8.36
CA SER A 311 4.12 2.51 7.18
C SER A 311 3.03 3.33 6.50
N PRO A 312 2.91 3.35 5.17
CA PRO A 312 1.72 3.85 4.50
C PRO A 312 0.45 3.23 5.08
N LEU A 313 -0.65 4.00 5.11
CA LEU A 313 -1.95 3.56 5.58
C LEU A 313 -2.89 3.40 4.39
N MET A 314 -2.95 2.18 3.83
CA MET A 314 -3.83 1.86 2.70
C MET A 314 -4.97 0.97 3.20
N TYR A 315 -6.15 1.56 3.39
CA TYR A 315 -7.32 0.82 3.85
C TYR A 315 -7.84 -0.14 2.78
N GLY A 316 -8.10 -1.38 3.18
CA GLY A 316 -8.57 -2.44 2.29
C GLY A 316 -10.06 -2.74 2.41
N GLY A 317 -10.72 -2.33 3.50
CA GLY A 317 -12.16 -2.56 3.71
C GLY A 317 -13.07 -1.59 2.95
N THR A 318 -14.38 -1.80 3.03
CA THR A 318 -15.35 -0.91 2.40
C THR A 318 -15.58 0.36 3.22
N LEU A 319 -15.45 1.53 2.58
CA LEU A 319 -15.68 2.82 3.25
C LEU A 319 -17.17 3.14 3.45
N PRO A 320 -18.10 2.85 2.51
CA PRO A 320 -19.49 3.21 2.68
C PRO A 320 -20.22 2.59 3.86
N ASP A 321 -19.76 1.45 4.37
CA ASP A 321 -20.33 0.78 5.54
C ASP A 321 -19.32 0.59 6.69
N ILE A 322 -18.30 1.43 6.74
CA ILE A 322 -17.29 1.40 7.81
C ILE A 322 -17.94 1.60 9.18
N ASP A 323 -17.56 0.77 10.15
CA ASP A 323 -18.06 0.91 11.53
C ASP A 323 -17.40 2.06 12.29
N ASP A 324 -18.10 2.54 13.34
CA ASP A 324 -17.64 3.68 14.15
C ASP A 324 -16.28 3.43 14.80
N PHE A 325 -15.98 2.19 15.17
CA PHE A 325 -14.69 1.86 15.78
C PHE A 325 -13.55 1.98 14.79
N THR A 326 -13.66 1.36 13.61
CA THR A 326 -12.67 1.46 12.54
C THR A 326 -12.49 2.93 12.10
N LEU A 327 -13.59 3.67 11.94
CA LEU A 327 -13.54 5.10 11.63
C LEU A 327 -12.79 5.88 12.71
N SER A 328 -12.99 5.57 14.00
CA SER A 328 -12.30 6.23 15.11
C SER A 328 -10.78 6.01 15.10
N LEU A 329 -10.31 4.86 14.59
CA LEU A 329 -8.88 4.60 14.40
C LEU A 329 -8.28 5.51 13.32
N PHE A 330 -9.02 5.75 12.23
CA PHE A 330 -8.57 6.53 11.08
C PHE A 330 -8.67 8.04 11.26
N THR A 331 -9.40 8.50 12.28
CA THR A 331 -9.66 9.91 12.55
C THR A 331 -9.09 10.38 13.91
N ASN A 332 -8.21 9.60 14.52
CA ASN A 332 -7.55 10.00 15.75
C ASN A 332 -6.43 11.01 15.47
N GLU A 333 -6.71 12.30 15.69
CA GLU A 333 -5.80 13.40 15.38
C GLU A 333 -4.47 13.31 16.15
N GLU A 334 -4.47 12.81 17.41
CA GLU A 334 -3.24 12.71 18.20
C GLU A 334 -2.29 11.63 17.66
N VAL A 335 -2.84 10.52 17.20
CA VAL A 335 -2.07 9.43 16.55
C VAL A 335 -1.59 9.87 15.17
N LEU A 336 -2.43 10.54 14.40
CA LEU A 336 -2.08 11.04 13.07
C LEU A 336 -1.06 12.19 13.12
N ASP A 337 -1.14 13.06 14.13
CA ASP A 337 -0.09 14.09 14.37
C ASP A 337 1.26 13.43 14.61
N MET A 338 1.34 12.44 15.50
CA MET A 338 2.54 11.64 15.69
C MET A 338 3.03 11.05 14.35
N TYR A 339 2.16 10.34 13.65
CA TYR A 339 2.47 9.64 12.40
C TYR A 339 3.08 10.56 11.34
N HIS A 340 2.56 11.77 11.19
CA HIS A 340 3.05 12.73 10.18
C HIS A 340 4.31 13.48 10.61
N THR A 341 4.57 13.59 11.92
CA THR A 341 5.64 14.45 12.45
C THR A 341 6.90 13.70 12.90
N LEU A 342 6.84 12.36 13.02
CA LEU A 342 8.00 11.57 13.42
C LEU A 342 9.17 11.75 12.44
N ASN A 343 10.35 12.00 13.00
CA ASN A 343 11.62 12.03 12.29
C ASN A 343 12.60 10.94 12.75
N TYR A 344 12.27 10.23 13.84
CA TYR A 344 13.00 9.08 14.36
C TYR A 344 12.00 8.02 14.84
N ARG A 345 12.32 6.74 14.65
CA ARG A 345 11.60 5.56 15.16
C ARG A 345 12.57 4.40 15.31
N ARG A 346 12.34 3.57 16.33
CA ARG A 346 13.14 2.39 16.55
C ARG A 346 12.45 1.39 17.49
N GLN A 347 12.63 0.08 17.23
CA GLN A 347 12.36 -0.95 18.22
C GLN A 347 13.49 -0.95 19.27
N VAL A 348 13.16 -0.67 20.52
CA VAL A 348 14.15 -0.46 21.61
C VAL A 348 14.17 -1.57 22.66
N TYR A 349 13.16 -2.45 22.62
CA TYR A 349 13.08 -3.61 23.50
C TYR A 349 12.24 -4.73 22.88
N ARG A 350 12.59 -5.99 23.18
CA ARG A 350 11.79 -7.16 22.86
C ARG A 350 12.13 -8.32 23.81
N ASP A 351 11.08 -8.96 24.32
CA ASP A 351 11.14 -10.28 24.97
C ASP A 351 9.94 -11.13 24.50
N ASP A 352 9.61 -12.20 25.21
CA ASP A 352 8.54 -13.13 24.84
C ASP A 352 7.13 -12.50 24.94
N ASN A 353 6.94 -11.50 25.79
CA ASN A 353 5.64 -10.85 26.03
C ASN A 353 5.58 -9.39 25.57
N TRP A 354 6.71 -8.72 25.51
CA TRP A 354 6.75 -7.27 25.32
C TRP A 354 7.63 -6.86 24.16
N ILE A 355 7.09 -5.98 23.34
CA ILE A 355 7.88 -5.21 22.36
C ILE A 355 7.67 -3.73 22.66
N VAL A 356 8.75 -2.94 22.61
CA VAL A 356 8.68 -1.49 22.82
C VAL A 356 9.29 -0.77 21.63
N TRP A 357 8.55 0.19 21.11
CA TRP A 357 9.01 1.12 20.08
C TRP A 357 9.08 2.54 20.63
N GLU A 358 10.12 3.25 20.24
CA GLU A 358 10.33 4.67 20.49
C GLU A 358 10.18 5.46 19.20
N GLY A 359 9.47 6.58 19.28
CA GLY A 359 9.36 7.57 18.21
C GLY A 359 9.69 8.96 18.71
N ARG A 360 10.23 9.82 17.85
CA ARG A 360 10.51 11.24 18.18
C ARG A 360 10.10 12.14 17.03
N SER A 361 9.56 13.29 17.38
CA SER A 361 9.38 14.43 16.52
C SER A 361 10.27 15.58 17.01
N GLU A 362 10.15 16.78 16.42
CA GLU A 362 10.92 17.94 16.90
C GLU A 362 10.64 18.29 18.36
N ASN A 363 9.40 18.10 18.82
CA ASN A 363 8.94 18.60 20.12
C ASN A 363 8.46 17.49 21.08
N ASN A 364 8.27 16.26 20.61
CA ASN A 364 7.65 15.20 21.39
C ASN A 364 8.42 13.88 21.30
N GLU A 365 8.36 13.13 22.39
CA GLU A 365 8.79 11.72 22.43
C GLU A 365 7.56 10.83 22.61
N TYR A 366 7.56 9.72 21.87
CA TYR A 366 6.46 8.74 21.85
C TYR A 366 7.00 7.37 22.18
N ILE A 367 6.22 6.60 22.94
CA ILE A 367 6.52 5.20 23.24
C ILE A 367 5.28 4.36 22.96
N ALA A 368 5.47 3.25 22.27
CA ALA A 368 4.47 2.20 22.11
C ALA A 368 4.91 0.96 22.89
N PHE A 369 4.10 0.50 23.82
CA PHE A 369 4.24 -0.78 24.49
C PHE A 369 3.24 -1.75 23.89
N PHE A 370 3.73 -2.87 23.41
CA PHE A 370 2.95 -3.94 22.82
C PHE A 370 3.02 -5.18 23.70
N ASN A 371 1.87 -5.63 24.20
CA ASN A 371 1.75 -6.95 24.79
C ASN A 371 1.52 -7.96 23.66
N VAL A 372 2.52 -8.73 23.33
CA VAL A 372 2.46 -9.77 22.28
C VAL A 372 2.20 -11.16 22.84
N GLY A 373 2.02 -11.27 24.16
CA GLY A 373 1.69 -12.52 24.87
C GLY A 373 0.21 -12.85 24.81
N GLU A 374 -0.11 -14.09 25.19
CA GLU A 374 -1.47 -14.67 25.13
C GLU A 374 -2.39 -14.25 26.29
N PHE A 375 -1.91 -13.45 27.23
CA PHE A 375 -2.65 -13.03 28.42
C PHE A 375 -2.59 -11.52 28.63
N SER A 376 -3.62 -10.98 29.29
CA SER A 376 -3.58 -9.60 29.77
C SER A 376 -2.53 -9.47 30.87
N LEU A 377 -1.63 -8.51 30.75
CA LEU A 377 -0.49 -8.33 31.67
C LEU A 377 -0.44 -6.88 32.17
N GLU A 378 -0.06 -6.71 33.45
CA GLU A 378 0.39 -5.43 33.94
C GLU A 378 1.71 -5.06 33.29
N LEU A 379 1.86 -3.79 32.88
CA LEU A 379 3.13 -3.34 32.31
C LEU A 379 4.22 -3.40 33.41
N PRO A 380 5.33 -4.14 33.19
CA PRO A 380 6.38 -4.24 34.18
C PRO A 380 6.95 -2.87 34.56
N ARG A 381 7.04 -2.59 35.87
CA ARG A 381 7.58 -1.30 36.38
C ARG A 381 8.98 -1.02 35.86
N GLU A 382 9.81 -2.03 35.67
CA GLU A 382 11.15 -1.88 35.10
C GLU A 382 11.08 -1.32 33.67
N LEU A 383 10.16 -1.82 32.84
CA LEU A 383 9.95 -1.29 31.48
C LEU A 383 9.39 0.13 31.50
N SER A 384 8.36 0.37 32.32
CA SER A 384 7.79 1.71 32.47
C SER A 384 8.86 2.71 32.92
N ASN A 385 9.61 2.40 34.00
CA ASN A 385 10.65 3.27 34.51
C ASN A 385 11.78 3.50 33.50
N ARG A 386 12.17 2.47 32.76
CA ARG A 386 13.23 2.55 31.76
C ARG A 386 12.90 3.52 30.62
N PHE A 387 11.67 3.52 30.13
CA PHE A 387 11.30 4.28 28.95
C PHE A 387 10.53 5.57 29.24
N ILE A 388 9.88 5.67 30.40
CA ILE A 388 9.07 6.85 30.79
C ILE A 388 9.67 7.57 32.00
N GLY A 389 10.17 6.84 32.98
CA GLY A 389 10.59 7.33 34.30
C GLY A 389 9.53 7.08 35.37
N GLU A 390 9.94 7.18 36.63
CA GLU A 390 9.09 6.87 37.80
C GLU A 390 7.89 7.81 37.91
N SER A 391 6.71 7.25 38.18
CA SER A 391 5.48 7.95 38.56
C SER A 391 5.07 9.11 37.66
N LYS A 392 5.43 9.09 36.38
CA LYS A 392 5.06 10.13 35.43
C LYS A 392 3.63 9.93 34.90
N VAL A 393 2.93 11.03 34.80
CA VAL A 393 1.69 11.14 34.01
C VAL A 393 2.06 11.41 32.56
N VAL A 394 1.49 10.65 31.63
CA VAL A 394 1.73 10.71 30.19
C VAL A 394 0.41 10.72 29.42
N ARG A 395 0.44 11.18 28.20
CA ARG A 395 -0.75 11.23 27.33
C ARG A 395 -0.93 9.90 26.59
N ASP A 396 -2.01 9.18 26.87
CA ASP A 396 -2.48 8.05 26.06
C ASP A 396 -3.17 8.59 24.80
N LEU A 397 -2.58 8.29 23.62
CA LEU A 397 -3.05 8.85 22.35
C LEU A 397 -4.35 8.21 21.87
N TRP A 398 -4.57 6.91 22.12
CA TRP A 398 -5.81 6.24 21.76
C TRP A 398 -6.96 6.66 22.67
N GLY A 399 -6.71 6.67 23.99
CA GLY A 399 -7.69 7.07 24.98
C GLY A 399 -7.92 8.55 25.09
N LYS A 400 -7.07 9.40 24.46
CA LYS A 400 -7.11 10.86 24.53
C LYS A 400 -7.19 11.38 25.97
N LYS A 401 -6.45 10.75 26.88
CA LYS A 401 -6.44 11.06 28.31
C LYS A 401 -5.05 10.91 28.91
N ASP A 402 -4.86 11.60 30.03
CA ASP A 402 -3.63 11.47 30.79
C ASP A 402 -3.73 10.26 31.73
N ILE A 403 -2.68 9.44 31.75
CA ILE A 403 -2.62 8.17 32.51
C ILE A 403 -1.29 8.02 33.25
N ARG A 404 -1.29 7.13 34.23
CA ARG A 404 -0.07 6.53 34.79
C ARG A 404 0.09 5.15 34.18
N VAL A 405 1.17 4.94 33.47
CA VAL A 405 1.35 3.73 32.64
C VAL A 405 1.61 2.50 33.51
N GLU A 406 2.27 2.65 34.66
CA GLU A 406 2.49 1.59 35.64
C GLU A 406 1.21 1.03 36.29
N GLU A 407 0.06 1.70 36.11
CA GLU A 407 -1.23 1.25 36.62
C GLU A 407 -2.07 0.57 35.52
N GLN A 408 -1.52 0.42 34.31
CA GLN A 408 -2.28 -0.09 33.17
C GLN A 408 -2.09 -1.62 32.98
N ILE A 409 -3.20 -2.28 32.77
CA ILE A 409 -3.22 -3.66 32.28
C ILE A 409 -3.40 -3.57 30.75
N ILE A 410 -2.48 -4.20 30.02
CA ILE A 410 -2.57 -4.29 28.55
C ILE A 410 -3.07 -5.68 28.19
N ASN A 411 -4.18 -5.73 27.50
CA ASN A 411 -4.78 -7.00 27.06
C ASN A 411 -3.81 -7.82 26.19
N ALA A 412 -4.07 -9.12 26.09
CA ALA A 412 -3.38 -9.97 25.12
C ALA A 412 -3.46 -9.35 23.73
N HIS A 413 -2.37 -9.35 22.99
CA HIS A 413 -2.27 -8.73 21.67
C HIS A 413 -2.68 -7.25 21.62
N GLY A 414 -2.52 -6.54 22.73
CA GLY A 414 -2.91 -5.14 22.85
C GLY A 414 -1.71 -4.20 22.87
N ALA A 415 -1.99 -2.90 22.81
CA ALA A 415 -0.97 -1.86 22.84
C ALA A 415 -1.41 -0.64 23.66
N ILE A 416 -0.43 0.07 24.22
CA ILE A 416 -0.56 1.45 24.67
C ILE A 416 0.42 2.31 23.88
N LEU A 417 -0.09 3.37 23.28
CA LEU A 417 0.68 4.36 22.55
C LEU A 417 0.61 5.71 23.28
N ILE A 418 1.76 6.19 23.74
CA ILE A 418 1.82 7.37 24.57
C ILE A 418 2.72 8.47 24.02
N ARG A 419 2.43 9.70 24.41
CA ARG A 419 3.33 10.86 24.32
C ARG A 419 3.81 11.23 25.73
N LYS A 420 5.15 11.40 25.87
CA LYS A 420 5.78 11.85 27.12
C LYS A 420 5.59 13.33 27.39
#